data_12ebd822d655a176ff806ea24ccd8a5c
#
_entry.id   12ebd822d655a176ff806ea24ccd8a5c
#
_cell.length_a   1.000
_cell.length_b   1.000
_cell.length_c   1.000
_cell.angle_alpha   90.00
_cell.angle_beta   90.00
_cell.angle_gamma   90.00
#
_symmetry.space_group_name_H-M   'P 1'
#
loop_
_entity.id
_entity.type
_entity.pdbx_description
1 polymer ?
#
loop_
_entity_poly.entity_id
_entity_poly.type
_entity_poly.pdbx_seq_one_letter_code
_entity_poly.pdbx_strand_id
1 'polypeptide(L)'
;GVMHACGHDIHTAVLLTFAKVLTAHPELVRGTVKLIFQAAEEKLPGGAKALCEEGAMKDVDLIYGFHCASAFPLGTIAVTPRAYSAAIGIYEVKIHGKGGHGGYPQNALNPVPVACMVGSALNQILAEKKNPLEGGVLTVSYINGGQYPNIITDTVTLGGNVRTLNNDLIDKVFDSIHSISRGICAGFGLTCDVTTTLGYPAAINVPEEIETVRSVTRDLGYTVYERPDALGGEDFAYYLL
;
A
#
# COMPACT_ATOMS: atom_id res chain seq x y z
N GLY A 1 -21.10 -14.33 14.01
CA GLY A 1 -20.15 -15.20 13.33
C GLY A 1 -19.09 -14.38 12.60
N VAL A 2 -18.02 -15.01 12.17
CA VAL A 2 -16.98 -14.42 11.33
C VAL A 2 -17.02 -15.09 9.95
N MET A 3 -16.55 -14.41 8.93
CA MET A 3 -16.49 -14.92 7.56
C MET A 3 -15.17 -14.49 6.90
N HIS A 4 -14.76 -15.19 5.85
CA HIS A 4 -13.70 -14.74 4.96
C HIS A 4 -14.24 -13.68 3.99
N ALA A 5 -14.27 -12.42 4.44
CA ALA A 5 -14.86 -11.33 3.65
C ALA A 5 -14.06 -11.00 2.38
N CYS A 6 -12.75 -11.27 2.37
CA CYS A 6 -11.87 -11.11 1.23
C CYS A 6 -11.74 -12.37 0.35
N GLY A 7 -12.35 -13.51 0.75
CA GLY A 7 -12.42 -14.73 -0.05
C GLY A 7 -11.13 -15.57 -0.11
N HIS A 8 -10.24 -15.45 0.86
CA HIS A 8 -8.98 -16.21 0.88
C HIS A 8 -9.17 -17.73 1.02
N ASP A 9 -10.31 -18.18 1.56
CA ASP A 9 -10.73 -19.57 1.58
C ASP A 9 -10.95 -20.11 0.15
N ILE A 10 -11.55 -19.30 -0.73
CA ILE A 10 -11.72 -19.62 -2.15
C ILE A 10 -10.35 -19.71 -2.84
N HIS A 11 -9.44 -18.77 -2.59
CA HIS A 11 -8.09 -18.79 -3.16
C HIS A 11 -7.37 -20.10 -2.82
N THR A 12 -7.41 -20.49 -1.54
CA THR A 12 -6.82 -21.74 -1.05
C THR A 12 -7.47 -22.96 -1.71
N ALA A 13 -8.80 -22.99 -1.80
CA ALA A 13 -9.53 -24.11 -2.40
C ALA A 13 -9.21 -24.28 -3.90
N VAL A 14 -9.08 -23.19 -4.64
CA VAL A 14 -8.69 -23.21 -6.06
C VAL A 14 -7.29 -23.76 -6.22
N LEU A 15 -6.31 -23.30 -5.43
CA LEU A 15 -4.94 -23.79 -5.52
C LEU A 15 -4.83 -25.26 -5.13
N LEU A 16 -5.57 -25.74 -4.12
CA LEU A 16 -5.67 -27.17 -3.76
C LEU A 16 -6.28 -27.99 -4.89
N THR A 17 -7.29 -27.47 -5.57
CA THR A 17 -7.90 -28.14 -6.72
C THR A 17 -6.93 -28.24 -7.89
N PHE A 18 -6.20 -27.17 -8.17
CA PHE A 18 -5.13 -27.16 -9.16
C PHE A 18 -4.06 -28.19 -8.85
N ALA A 19 -3.61 -28.28 -7.59
CA ALA A 19 -2.66 -29.32 -7.14
C ALA A 19 -3.16 -30.74 -7.43
N LYS A 20 -4.46 -31.02 -7.16
CA LYS A 20 -5.07 -32.33 -7.45
C LYS A 20 -5.09 -32.63 -8.95
N VAL A 21 -5.40 -31.65 -9.79
CA VAL A 21 -5.39 -31.83 -11.25
C VAL A 21 -4.00 -32.14 -11.74
N LEU A 22 -2.97 -31.40 -11.32
CA LEU A 22 -1.59 -31.65 -11.72
C LEU A 22 -1.08 -33.03 -11.25
N THR A 23 -1.49 -33.46 -10.07
CA THR A 23 -1.11 -34.78 -9.54
C THR A 23 -1.80 -35.91 -10.31
N ALA A 24 -3.04 -35.72 -10.72
CA ALA A 24 -3.78 -36.70 -11.52
C ALA A 24 -3.33 -36.76 -12.98
N HIS A 25 -2.76 -35.65 -13.49
CA HIS A 25 -2.35 -35.47 -14.88
C HIS A 25 -0.92 -34.98 -14.99
N PRO A 26 0.10 -35.78 -14.55
CA PRO A 26 1.49 -35.35 -14.56
C PRO A 26 2.02 -35.05 -15.98
N GLU A 27 1.39 -35.59 -17.02
CA GLU A 27 1.70 -35.31 -18.42
C GLU A 27 1.44 -33.86 -18.84
N LEU A 28 0.63 -33.11 -18.07
CA LEU A 28 0.38 -31.68 -18.31
C LEU A 28 1.53 -30.80 -17.79
N VAL A 29 2.35 -31.31 -16.87
CA VAL A 29 3.42 -30.53 -16.24
C VAL A 29 4.66 -30.53 -17.14
N ARG A 30 5.07 -29.34 -17.57
CA ARG A 30 6.34 -29.13 -18.30
C ARG A 30 7.23 -28.24 -17.43
N GLY A 31 8.27 -28.83 -16.82
CA GLY A 31 9.13 -28.16 -15.86
C GLY A 31 8.69 -28.39 -14.41
N THR A 32 8.88 -27.40 -13.55
CA THR A 32 8.55 -27.48 -12.12
C THR A 32 7.43 -26.50 -11.79
N VAL A 33 6.44 -26.97 -11.06
CA VAL A 33 5.36 -26.12 -10.52
C VAL A 33 5.51 -26.06 -9.01
N LYS A 34 5.73 -24.86 -8.49
CA LYS A 34 5.78 -24.58 -7.06
C LYS A 34 4.44 -23.97 -6.60
N LEU A 35 3.79 -24.59 -5.62
CA LEU A 35 2.53 -24.13 -5.07
C LEU A 35 2.81 -23.41 -3.75
N ILE A 36 2.41 -22.14 -3.66
CA ILE A 36 2.66 -21.29 -2.51
C ILE A 36 1.33 -21.05 -1.78
N PHE A 37 1.24 -21.52 -0.54
CA PHE A 37 0.14 -21.28 0.38
C PHE A 37 0.64 -20.34 1.47
N GLN A 38 0.19 -19.10 1.43
CA GLN A 38 0.67 -18.01 2.27
C GLN A 38 -0.32 -17.71 3.39
N ALA A 39 0.19 -17.25 4.53
CA ALA A 39 -0.60 -16.75 5.65
C ALA A 39 -0.55 -15.23 5.74
N ALA A 40 -1.49 -14.63 6.49
CA ALA A 40 -1.44 -13.27 7.04
C ALA A 40 -1.35 -12.13 6.00
N GLU A 41 -1.98 -12.25 4.83
CA GLU A 41 -2.01 -11.17 3.84
C GLU A 41 -2.61 -9.88 4.41
N GLU A 42 -3.68 -9.97 5.19
CA GLU A 42 -4.40 -8.82 5.78
C GLU A 42 -3.66 -8.12 6.94
N LYS A 43 -2.47 -8.58 7.29
CA LYS A 43 -1.71 -8.04 8.42
C LYS A 43 -0.28 -7.69 8.04
N LEU A 44 0.01 -6.39 7.91
CA LEU A 44 1.35 -5.90 7.59
C LEU A 44 2.45 -6.50 8.48
N PRO A 45 3.60 -6.88 7.90
CA PRO A 45 4.02 -6.72 6.51
C PRO A 45 3.57 -7.85 5.57
N GLY A 46 2.63 -8.71 5.96
CA GLY A 46 2.16 -9.88 5.21
C GLY A 46 3.08 -11.09 5.31
N GLY A 47 2.61 -12.25 4.83
CA GLY A 47 3.38 -13.48 4.83
C GLY A 47 4.30 -13.63 3.62
N ALA A 48 4.03 -12.93 2.50
CA ALA A 48 4.82 -13.01 1.28
C ALA A 48 6.27 -12.59 1.50
N LYS A 49 6.50 -11.51 2.26
CA LYS A 49 7.85 -11.02 2.58
C LYS A 49 8.69 -12.11 3.25
N ALA A 50 8.17 -12.75 4.29
CA ALA A 50 8.86 -13.82 5.00
C ALA A 50 9.16 -15.01 4.08
N LEU A 51 8.20 -15.42 3.24
CA LEU A 51 8.41 -16.51 2.28
C LEU A 51 9.49 -16.17 1.24
N CYS A 52 9.57 -14.92 0.78
CA CYS A 52 10.65 -14.46 -0.10
C CYS A 52 12.02 -14.56 0.60
N GLU A 53 12.10 -14.09 1.86
CA GLU A 53 13.32 -14.15 2.68
C GLU A 53 13.75 -15.62 2.94
N GLU A 54 12.81 -16.55 3.07
CA GLU A 54 13.03 -18.00 3.18
C GLU A 54 13.37 -18.67 1.84
N GLY A 55 13.35 -17.93 0.74
CA GLY A 55 13.73 -18.41 -0.59
C GLY A 55 12.60 -19.05 -1.41
N ALA A 56 11.35 -18.71 -1.14
CA ALA A 56 10.20 -19.22 -1.91
C ALA A 56 10.31 -18.91 -3.40
N MET A 57 10.96 -17.79 -3.77
CA MET A 57 11.15 -17.38 -5.17
C MET A 57 12.45 -17.91 -5.80
N LYS A 58 13.24 -18.70 -5.06
CA LYS A 58 14.44 -19.31 -5.63
C LYS A 58 14.07 -20.27 -6.77
N ASP A 59 14.75 -20.13 -7.91
CA ASP A 59 14.53 -20.92 -9.13
C ASP A 59 13.08 -20.85 -9.67
N VAL A 60 12.41 -19.69 -9.48
CA VAL A 60 11.09 -19.39 -10.04
C VAL A 60 11.25 -18.39 -11.18
N ASP A 61 10.84 -18.78 -12.38
CA ASP A 61 10.88 -17.91 -13.56
C ASP A 61 9.63 -17.03 -13.67
N LEU A 62 8.46 -17.56 -13.29
CA LEU A 62 7.16 -16.88 -13.38
C LEU A 62 6.31 -17.21 -12.16
N ILE A 63 5.51 -16.24 -11.73
CA ILE A 63 4.51 -16.43 -10.68
C ILE A 63 3.17 -15.87 -11.12
N TYR A 64 2.11 -16.59 -10.85
CA TYR A 64 0.73 -16.16 -11.06
C TYR A 64 -0.04 -16.24 -9.76
N GLY A 65 -0.85 -15.21 -9.49
CA GLY A 65 -1.82 -15.17 -8.42
C GLY A 65 -3.19 -14.78 -8.95
N PHE A 66 -4.24 -15.15 -8.23
CA PHE A 66 -5.56 -14.68 -8.54
C PHE A 66 -6.27 -14.21 -7.26
N HIS A 67 -7.19 -13.27 -7.42
CA HIS A 67 -8.04 -12.79 -6.34
C HIS A 67 -9.51 -12.80 -6.79
N CYS A 68 -10.40 -13.38 -5.99
CA CYS A 68 -11.82 -13.28 -6.25
C CYS A 68 -12.32 -11.84 -6.03
N ALA A 69 -13.22 -11.38 -6.87
CA ALA A 69 -13.70 -10.00 -6.82
C ALA A 69 -15.21 -9.95 -7.05
N SER A 70 -15.96 -9.54 -6.03
CA SER A 70 -17.41 -9.41 -6.09
C SER A 70 -17.89 -8.21 -6.93
N ALA A 71 -16.99 -7.32 -7.34
CA ALA A 71 -17.30 -6.14 -8.13
C ALA A 71 -17.55 -6.44 -9.61
N PHE A 72 -17.20 -7.64 -10.09
CA PHE A 72 -17.35 -8.03 -11.50
C PHE A 72 -18.40 -9.12 -11.68
N PRO A 73 -19.07 -9.17 -12.85
CA PRO A 73 -20.03 -10.23 -13.17
C PRO A 73 -19.39 -11.62 -13.13
N LEU A 74 -20.17 -12.64 -12.76
CA LEU A 74 -19.75 -14.03 -12.83
C LEU A 74 -19.32 -14.40 -14.26
N GLY A 75 -18.26 -15.20 -14.39
CA GLY A 75 -17.70 -15.57 -15.70
C GLY A 75 -16.78 -14.49 -16.30
N THR A 76 -16.37 -13.52 -15.50
CA THR A 76 -15.42 -12.47 -15.90
C THR A 76 -14.07 -12.68 -15.23
N ILE A 77 -13.00 -12.56 -15.99
CA ILE A 77 -11.62 -12.45 -15.48
C ILE A 77 -11.13 -11.02 -15.75
N ALA A 78 -10.86 -10.28 -14.67
CA ALA A 78 -10.39 -8.90 -14.76
C ALA A 78 -8.84 -8.87 -14.68
N VAL A 79 -8.21 -8.21 -15.64
CA VAL A 79 -6.76 -8.12 -15.76
C VAL A 79 -6.31 -6.67 -15.96
N THR A 80 -5.07 -6.38 -15.64
CA THR A 80 -4.41 -5.11 -15.98
C THR A 80 -2.94 -5.37 -16.34
N PRO A 81 -2.41 -4.78 -17.41
CA PRO A 81 -0.97 -4.88 -17.75
C PRO A 81 -0.11 -3.91 -16.95
N ARG A 82 -0.69 -3.24 -15.95
CA ARG A 82 -0.05 -2.23 -15.10
C ARG A 82 -0.04 -2.69 -13.65
N ALA A 83 -0.01 -1.73 -12.72
CA ALA A 83 -0.09 -2.04 -11.30
C ALA A 83 -1.45 -2.67 -10.94
N TYR A 84 -1.41 -3.87 -10.41
CA TYR A 84 -2.58 -4.56 -9.85
C TYR A 84 -2.98 -3.93 -8.50
N SER A 85 -1.99 -3.60 -7.66
CA SER A 85 -2.18 -2.96 -6.37
C SER A 85 -1.16 -1.84 -6.14
N ALA A 86 -1.48 -0.93 -5.23
CA ALA A 86 -0.63 0.19 -4.90
C ALA A 86 0.43 -0.16 -3.86
N ALA A 87 1.57 0.53 -3.90
CA ALA A 87 2.44 0.66 -2.75
C ALA A 87 1.71 1.40 -1.63
N ILE A 88 1.85 0.90 -0.42
CA ILE A 88 1.24 1.47 0.78
C ILE A 88 2.31 2.05 1.68
N GLY A 89 2.19 3.34 2.00
CA GLY A 89 2.98 4.00 3.01
C GLY A 89 2.12 4.53 4.15
N ILE A 90 2.65 4.46 5.35
CA ILE A 90 2.06 5.08 6.54
C ILE A 90 3.06 6.09 7.06
N TYR A 91 2.58 7.23 7.51
CA TYR A 91 3.44 8.24 8.12
C TYR A 91 2.81 8.85 9.37
N GLU A 92 3.68 9.28 10.28
CA GLU A 92 3.34 10.05 11.45
C GLU A 92 4.36 11.17 11.64
N VAL A 93 3.87 12.36 11.99
CA VAL A 93 4.68 13.52 12.36
C VAL A 93 4.24 13.96 13.75
N LYS A 94 5.16 13.87 14.72
CA LYS A 94 4.98 14.34 16.08
C LYS A 94 5.76 15.63 16.27
N ILE A 95 5.03 16.74 16.43
CA ILE A 95 5.59 18.09 16.56
C ILE A 95 5.73 18.43 18.02
N HIS A 96 6.93 18.87 18.42
CA HIS A 96 7.29 19.26 19.78
C HIS A 96 7.37 20.79 19.87
N GLY A 97 6.57 21.34 20.76
CA GLY A 97 6.54 22.74 21.14
C GLY A 97 6.83 22.93 22.63
N LYS A 98 6.27 24.00 23.18
CA LYS A 98 6.32 24.31 24.62
C LYS A 98 4.93 24.74 25.06
N GLY A 99 4.34 23.99 25.97
CA GLY A 99 3.04 24.29 26.56
C GLY A 99 3.03 25.57 27.37
N GLY A 100 1.82 26.15 27.52
CA GLY A 100 1.67 27.38 28.28
C GLY A 100 0.22 27.82 28.43
N HIS A 101 0.03 28.96 29.06
CA HIS A 101 -1.29 29.58 29.23
C HIS A 101 -1.68 30.37 27.98
N GLY A 102 -2.88 30.12 27.42
CA GLY A 102 -3.34 30.75 26.18
C GLY A 102 -3.38 32.28 26.18
N GLY A 103 -3.49 32.90 27.35
CA GLY A 103 -3.39 34.35 27.52
C GLY A 103 -1.99 34.91 27.53
N TYR A 104 -0.96 34.07 27.58
CA TYR A 104 0.46 34.49 27.60
C TYR A 104 1.28 33.67 26.57
N PRO A 105 0.89 33.72 25.27
CA PRO A 105 1.47 32.91 24.22
C PRO A 105 2.96 33.18 23.99
N GLN A 106 3.48 34.36 24.35
CA GLN A 106 4.89 34.73 24.24
C GLN A 106 5.80 33.85 25.14
N ASN A 107 5.24 33.13 26.11
CA ASN A 107 5.98 32.22 27.01
C ASN A 107 5.93 30.75 26.55
N ALA A 108 5.25 30.47 25.45
CA ALA A 108 5.03 29.16 24.89
C ALA A 108 5.56 29.04 23.45
N LEU A 109 5.58 27.81 22.92
CA LEU A 109 5.80 27.54 21.51
C LEU A 109 4.63 26.65 21.05
N ASN A 110 3.65 27.25 20.38
CA ASN A 110 2.39 26.56 20.07
C ASN A 110 2.54 25.66 18.83
N PRO A 111 2.47 24.31 18.96
CA PRO A 111 2.61 23.39 17.83
C PRO A 111 1.32 23.27 16.99
N VAL A 112 0.16 23.70 17.48
CA VAL A 112 -1.13 23.51 16.76
C VAL A 112 -1.18 24.23 15.41
N PRO A 113 -0.89 25.54 15.29
CA PRO A 113 -0.88 26.20 13.99
C PRO A 113 0.16 25.61 13.03
N VAL A 114 1.32 25.19 13.56
CA VAL A 114 2.39 24.57 12.77
C VAL A 114 1.97 23.21 12.23
N ALA A 115 1.25 22.40 13.00
CA ALA A 115 0.67 21.13 12.54
C ALA A 115 -0.33 21.33 11.39
N CYS A 116 -1.15 22.37 11.44
CA CYS A 116 -2.05 22.73 10.34
C CYS A 116 -1.27 23.10 9.06
N MET A 117 -0.18 23.88 9.19
CA MET A 117 0.67 24.23 8.06
C MET A 117 1.37 22.99 7.47
N VAL A 118 1.93 22.13 8.31
CA VAL A 118 2.51 20.84 7.88
C VAL A 118 1.48 20.02 7.14
N GLY A 119 0.31 19.77 7.73
CA GLY A 119 -0.75 18.98 7.09
C GLY A 119 -1.18 19.52 5.73
N SER A 120 -1.31 20.86 5.61
CA SER A 120 -1.64 21.50 4.34
C SER A 120 -0.53 21.35 3.30
N ALA A 121 0.73 21.49 3.71
CA ALA A 121 1.88 21.33 2.81
C ALA A 121 2.07 19.88 2.35
N LEU A 122 1.85 18.90 3.22
CA LEU A 122 1.95 17.48 2.85
C LEU A 122 0.95 17.11 1.74
N ASN A 123 -0.26 17.65 1.75
CA ASN A 123 -1.24 17.39 0.70
C ASN A 123 -0.80 17.88 -0.70
N GLN A 124 0.19 18.77 -0.81
CA GLN A 124 0.71 19.25 -2.09
C GLN A 124 1.81 18.34 -2.68
N ILE A 125 2.37 17.43 -1.89
CA ILE A 125 3.53 16.63 -2.32
C ILE A 125 3.27 15.87 -3.62
N LEU A 126 2.14 15.18 -3.71
CA LEU A 126 1.82 14.39 -4.91
C LEU A 126 1.54 15.26 -6.13
N ALA A 127 0.99 16.46 -5.94
CA ALA A 127 0.79 17.39 -7.06
C ALA A 127 2.11 17.79 -7.73
N GLU A 128 3.21 17.86 -6.95
CA GLU A 128 4.54 18.28 -7.40
C GLU A 128 5.46 17.09 -7.78
N LYS A 129 5.25 15.92 -7.21
CA LYS A 129 6.17 14.77 -7.36
C LYS A 129 5.66 13.71 -8.30
N LYS A 130 4.34 13.62 -8.49
CA LYS A 130 3.70 12.58 -9.30
C LYS A 130 3.55 13.03 -10.75
N ASN A 131 3.75 12.09 -11.70
CA ASN A 131 3.27 12.32 -13.05
C ASN A 131 1.74 12.53 -13.02
N PRO A 132 1.20 13.60 -13.61
CA PRO A 132 -0.24 13.87 -13.60
C PRO A 132 -1.13 12.72 -14.09
N LEU A 133 -0.59 11.87 -14.97
CA LEU A 133 -1.30 10.70 -15.53
C LEU A 133 -1.24 9.45 -14.64
N GLU A 134 -0.45 9.47 -13.57
CA GLU A 134 -0.34 8.33 -12.64
C GLU A 134 -1.35 8.45 -11.49
N GLY A 135 -1.85 7.29 -11.02
CA GLY A 135 -2.67 7.20 -9.82
C GLY A 135 -1.84 7.36 -8.55
N GLY A 136 -2.42 7.96 -7.53
CA GLY A 136 -1.81 8.04 -6.21
C GLY A 136 -2.53 9.04 -5.31
N VAL A 137 -2.49 8.77 -4.00
CA VAL A 137 -3.06 9.64 -2.97
C VAL A 137 -2.10 9.76 -1.79
N LEU A 138 -2.08 10.93 -1.19
CA LEU A 138 -1.54 11.20 0.13
C LEU A 138 -2.66 11.79 0.96
N THR A 139 -2.95 11.20 2.10
CA THR A 139 -4.04 11.64 2.97
C THR A 139 -3.48 11.99 4.34
N VAL A 140 -3.77 13.18 4.83
CA VAL A 140 -3.66 13.50 6.27
C VAL A 140 -4.94 13.00 6.92
N SER A 141 -4.86 11.91 7.68
CA SER A 141 -6.04 11.22 8.23
C SER A 141 -6.43 11.75 9.61
N TYR A 142 -5.48 12.32 10.35
CA TYR A 142 -5.73 12.87 11.67
C TYR A 142 -4.73 13.97 12.04
N ILE A 143 -5.17 14.89 12.90
CA ILE A 143 -4.36 15.85 13.65
C ILE A 143 -4.89 15.84 15.07
N ASN A 144 -4.06 15.44 16.02
CA ASN A 144 -4.43 15.29 17.44
C ASN A 144 -3.53 16.17 18.32
N GLY A 145 -4.12 17.04 19.12
CA GLY A 145 -3.39 17.85 20.10
C GLY A 145 -4.26 18.92 20.75
N GLY A 146 -3.92 19.23 22.00
CA GLY A 146 -4.70 20.16 22.82
C GLY A 146 -5.98 19.54 23.39
N GLN A 147 -6.41 20.03 24.57
CA GLN A 147 -7.63 19.56 25.24
C GLN A 147 -8.49 20.70 25.72
N TYR A 148 -7.91 21.84 26.05
CA TYR A 148 -8.58 22.98 26.65
C TYR A 148 -8.32 24.28 25.89
N PRO A 149 -9.32 25.17 25.77
CA PRO A 149 -9.19 26.39 24.96
C PRO A 149 -8.21 27.43 25.53
N ASN A 150 -7.92 27.36 26.83
CA ASN A 150 -7.02 28.26 27.54
C ASN A 150 -5.63 27.68 27.80
N ILE A 151 -5.32 26.48 27.28
CA ILE A 151 -4.03 25.82 27.46
C ILE A 151 -3.40 25.56 26.10
N ILE A 152 -2.19 26.07 25.87
CA ILE A 152 -1.35 25.69 24.73
C ILE A 152 -0.72 24.34 25.05
N THR A 153 -0.95 23.36 24.19
CA THR A 153 -0.30 22.04 24.30
C THR A 153 1.19 22.12 23.96
N ASP A 154 1.97 21.19 24.47
CA ASP A 154 3.38 21.05 24.12
C ASP A 154 3.63 20.07 22.95
N THR A 155 2.61 19.33 22.52
CA THR A 155 2.76 18.32 21.49
C THR A 155 1.52 18.23 20.62
N VAL A 156 1.70 18.04 19.31
CA VAL A 156 0.67 17.67 18.33
C VAL A 156 1.19 16.55 17.47
N THR A 157 0.35 15.57 17.23
CA THR A 157 0.64 14.46 16.30
C THR A 157 -0.32 14.53 15.12
N LEU A 158 0.21 14.41 13.91
CA LEU A 158 -0.57 14.25 12.69
C LEU A 158 -0.06 13.03 11.91
N GLY A 159 -0.91 12.43 11.13
CA GLY A 159 -0.51 11.28 10.35
C GLY A 159 -1.53 10.89 9.30
N GLY A 160 -1.13 9.91 8.49
CA GLY A 160 -1.95 9.45 7.40
C GLY A 160 -1.31 8.34 6.59
N ASN A 161 -1.75 8.23 5.35
CA ASN A 161 -1.26 7.21 4.43
C ASN A 161 -0.91 7.79 3.06
N VAL A 162 -0.03 7.05 2.37
CA VAL A 162 0.37 7.30 0.99
C VAL A 162 0.04 6.05 0.19
N ARG A 163 -0.51 6.21 -1.01
CA ARG A 163 -0.73 5.13 -1.98
C ARG A 163 -0.19 5.58 -3.32
N THR A 164 0.68 4.77 -3.95
CA THR A 164 1.24 5.05 -5.26
C THR A 164 1.25 3.79 -6.13
N LEU A 165 1.10 3.95 -7.43
CA LEU A 165 1.21 2.84 -8.40
C LEU A 165 2.65 2.64 -8.89
N ASN A 166 3.62 3.27 -8.22
CA ASN A 166 5.03 3.27 -8.58
C ASN A 166 5.85 3.18 -7.29
N ASN A 167 6.75 2.19 -7.22
CA ASN A 167 7.60 1.97 -6.04
C ASN A 167 8.62 3.09 -5.83
N ASP A 168 9.18 3.67 -6.89
CA ASP A 168 10.14 4.77 -6.77
C ASP A 168 9.50 6.07 -6.26
N LEU A 169 8.19 6.24 -6.49
CA LEU A 169 7.48 7.44 -6.08
C LEU A 169 7.27 7.49 -4.57
N ILE A 170 7.03 6.35 -3.92
CA ILE A 170 6.73 6.33 -2.49
C ILE A 170 7.93 6.79 -1.65
N ASP A 171 9.15 6.44 -2.05
CA ASP A 171 10.38 6.87 -1.37
C ASP A 171 10.56 8.38 -1.49
N LYS A 172 10.33 8.95 -2.70
CA LYS A 172 10.38 10.41 -2.93
C LYS A 172 9.33 11.16 -2.10
N VAL A 173 8.17 10.55 -1.90
CA VAL A 173 7.11 11.11 -1.04
C VAL A 173 7.56 11.08 0.41
N PHE A 174 8.13 9.98 0.89
CA PHE A 174 8.65 9.88 2.26
C PHE A 174 9.74 10.92 2.53
N ASP A 175 10.71 11.08 1.63
CA ASP A 175 11.74 12.12 1.74
C ASP A 175 11.12 13.52 1.81
N SER A 176 10.08 13.77 1.01
CA SER A 176 9.36 15.05 1.03
C SER A 176 8.61 15.27 2.35
N ILE A 177 7.97 14.24 2.91
CA ILE A 177 7.32 14.31 4.22
C ILE A 177 8.33 14.70 5.30
N HIS A 178 9.50 14.05 5.32
CA HIS A 178 10.57 14.35 6.27
C HIS A 178 11.08 15.78 6.12
N SER A 179 11.42 16.21 4.90
CA SER A 179 12.04 17.51 4.66
C SER A 179 11.07 18.67 4.90
N ILE A 180 9.82 18.58 4.42
CA ILE A 180 8.80 19.60 4.59
C ILE A 180 8.42 19.76 6.06
N SER A 181 8.17 18.64 6.76
CA SER A 181 7.79 18.69 8.18
C SER A 181 8.86 19.33 9.02
N ARG A 182 10.13 18.92 8.85
CA ARG A 182 11.28 19.50 9.58
C ARG A 182 11.51 20.95 9.22
N GLY A 183 11.41 21.31 7.93
CA GLY A 183 11.60 22.68 7.47
C GLY A 183 10.57 23.65 8.04
N ILE A 184 9.29 23.29 8.01
CA ILE A 184 8.22 24.11 8.58
C ILE A 184 8.39 24.21 10.10
N CYS A 185 8.61 23.12 10.82
CA CYS A 185 8.81 23.15 12.26
C CYS A 185 9.99 24.04 12.67
N ALA A 186 11.13 23.91 12.00
CA ALA A 186 12.34 24.70 12.24
C ALA A 186 12.09 26.21 12.01
N GLY A 187 11.31 26.57 10.98
CA GLY A 187 10.93 27.97 10.69
C GLY A 187 10.17 28.66 11.83
N PHE A 188 9.53 27.89 12.70
CA PHE A 188 8.82 28.38 13.91
C PHE A 188 9.54 28.07 15.23
N GLY A 189 10.78 27.61 15.17
CA GLY A 189 11.56 27.25 16.36
C GLY A 189 11.10 25.96 17.06
N LEU A 190 10.34 25.13 16.36
CA LEU A 190 9.88 23.82 16.85
C LEU A 190 10.72 22.69 16.27
N THR A 191 10.59 21.50 16.86
CA THR A 191 11.17 20.27 16.33
C THR A 191 10.06 19.26 16.02
N CYS A 192 10.36 18.24 15.23
CA CYS A 192 9.44 17.13 15.02
C CYS A 192 10.17 15.79 14.84
N ASP A 193 9.55 14.73 15.30
CA ASP A 193 9.85 13.36 14.91
C ASP A 193 8.96 12.99 13.73
N VAL A 194 9.56 12.43 12.68
CA VAL A 194 8.86 11.96 11.49
C VAL A 194 9.14 10.48 11.31
N THR A 195 8.10 9.69 11.30
CA THR A 195 8.16 8.25 11.05
C THR A 195 7.45 7.94 9.76
N THR A 196 8.09 7.17 8.89
CA THR A 196 7.51 6.62 7.67
C THR A 196 7.71 5.12 7.64
N THR A 197 6.71 4.37 7.21
CA THR A 197 6.75 2.91 7.14
C THR A 197 6.16 2.46 5.81
N LEU A 198 6.93 1.70 5.03
CA LEU A 198 6.41 1.00 3.87
C LEU A 198 5.64 -0.24 4.35
N GLY A 199 4.38 -0.35 3.94
CA GLY A 199 3.54 -1.52 4.16
C GLY A 199 3.80 -2.57 3.09
N TYR A 200 3.16 -2.41 1.92
CA TYR A 200 3.39 -3.27 0.75
C TYR A 200 3.98 -2.46 -0.39
N PRO A 201 4.81 -3.05 -1.25
CA PRO A 201 5.17 -2.43 -2.53
C PRO A 201 3.97 -2.45 -3.50
N ALA A 202 4.07 -1.76 -4.63
CA ALA A 202 3.11 -1.91 -5.71
C ALA A 202 3.32 -3.25 -6.43
N ALA A 203 2.25 -3.99 -6.66
CA ALA A 203 2.28 -5.20 -7.48
C ALA A 203 2.13 -4.80 -8.95
N ILE A 204 3.23 -4.84 -9.69
CA ILE A 204 3.28 -4.43 -11.11
C ILE A 204 3.34 -5.68 -11.97
N ASN A 205 2.33 -5.88 -12.79
CA ASN A 205 2.25 -7.02 -13.69
C ASN A 205 3.22 -6.90 -14.87
N VAL A 206 3.68 -8.04 -15.36
CA VAL A 206 4.43 -8.14 -16.62
C VAL A 206 3.42 -8.16 -17.77
N PRO A 207 3.45 -7.19 -18.70
CA PRO A 207 2.44 -7.07 -19.76
C PRO A 207 2.30 -8.32 -20.64
N GLU A 208 3.42 -8.99 -20.97
CA GLU A 208 3.46 -10.20 -21.78
C GLU A 208 2.69 -11.35 -21.12
N GLU A 209 2.82 -11.47 -19.79
CA GLU A 209 2.13 -12.51 -19.03
C GLU A 209 0.64 -12.23 -18.91
N ILE A 210 0.23 -10.97 -18.90
CA ILE A 210 -1.18 -10.58 -18.95
C ILE A 210 -1.81 -10.93 -20.31
N GLU A 211 -1.07 -10.83 -21.42
CA GLU A 211 -1.56 -11.30 -22.72
C GLU A 211 -1.76 -12.82 -22.73
N THR A 212 -0.87 -13.57 -22.09
CA THR A 212 -1.04 -15.02 -21.89
C THR A 212 -2.33 -15.31 -21.11
N VAL A 213 -2.57 -14.62 -20.00
CA VAL A 213 -3.81 -14.76 -19.21
C VAL A 213 -5.04 -14.40 -20.03
N ARG A 214 -5.00 -13.32 -20.84
CA ARG A 214 -6.11 -12.93 -21.73
C ARG A 214 -6.45 -14.00 -22.76
N SER A 215 -5.42 -14.58 -23.41
CA SER A 215 -5.60 -15.64 -24.40
C SER A 215 -6.29 -16.85 -23.77
N VAL A 216 -5.72 -17.37 -22.67
CA VAL A 216 -6.29 -18.52 -21.97
C VAL A 216 -7.72 -18.25 -21.49
N THR A 217 -7.99 -17.06 -20.98
CA THR A 217 -9.33 -16.65 -20.52
C THR A 217 -10.36 -16.74 -21.66
N ARG A 218 -10.01 -16.24 -22.85
CA ARG A 218 -10.88 -16.29 -24.04
C ARG A 218 -11.09 -17.71 -24.54
N ASP A 219 -10.00 -18.51 -24.59
CA ASP A 219 -10.04 -19.91 -25.03
C ASP A 219 -10.95 -20.78 -24.14
N LEU A 220 -11.02 -20.44 -22.85
CA LEU A 220 -11.92 -21.08 -21.89
C LEU A 220 -13.37 -20.53 -21.92
N GLY A 221 -13.65 -19.55 -22.77
CA GLY A 221 -15.00 -18.97 -22.93
C GLY A 221 -15.40 -17.95 -21.85
N TYR A 222 -14.45 -17.46 -21.06
CA TYR A 222 -14.69 -16.39 -20.08
C TYR A 222 -14.57 -15.00 -20.71
N THR A 223 -15.24 -14.03 -20.11
CA THR A 223 -15.14 -12.62 -20.50
C THR A 223 -13.87 -12.00 -19.90
N VAL A 224 -13.05 -11.38 -20.74
CA VAL A 224 -11.91 -10.56 -20.30
C VAL A 224 -12.41 -9.14 -20.01
N TYR A 225 -12.09 -8.62 -18.84
CA TYR A 225 -12.37 -7.25 -18.45
C TYR A 225 -11.07 -6.50 -18.14
N GLU A 226 -10.90 -5.32 -18.74
CA GLU A 226 -9.77 -4.45 -18.42
C GLU A 226 -10.01 -3.75 -17.08
N ARG A 227 -9.26 -4.17 -16.07
CA ARG A 227 -9.40 -3.61 -14.73
C ARG A 227 -8.80 -2.21 -14.69
N PRO A 228 -9.54 -1.19 -14.21
CA PRO A 228 -8.96 0.11 -13.93
C PRO A 228 -7.93 0.04 -12.79
N ASP A 229 -7.07 1.03 -12.72
CA ASP A 229 -6.11 1.17 -11.64
C ASP A 229 -6.84 1.20 -10.28
N ALA A 230 -6.27 0.54 -9.28
CA ALA A 230 -6.81 0.49 -7.93
C ALA A 230 -5.71 0.79 -6.90
N LEU A 231 -6.11 1.46 -5.82
CA LEU A 231 -5.20 1.86 -4.75
C LEU A 231 -5.29 0.94 -3.52
N GLY A 232 -5.85 -0.27 -3.67
CA GLY A 232 -5.74 -1.34 -2.69
C GLY A 232 -4.29 -1.81 -2.56
N GLY A 233 -3.95 -2.46 -1.46
CA GLY A 233 -2.65 -3.10 -1.27
C GLY A 233 -2.76 -4.61 -1.39
N GLU A 234 -1.63 -5.27 -1.67
CA GLU A 234 -1.53 -6.71 -1.81
C GLU A 234 -0.08 -7.14 -1.58
N ASP A 235 0.18 -8.03 -0.63
CA ASP A 235 1.53 -8.44 -0.29
C ASP A 235 2.16 -9.39 -1.33
N PHE A 236 1.36 -9.94 -2.26
CA PHE A 236 1.86 -10.62 -3.46
C PHE A 236 2.93 -9.79 -4.19
N ALA A 237 2.90 -8.49 -4.05
CA ALA A 237 3.91 -7.57 -4.59
C ALA A 237 5.35 -7.92 -4.19
N TYR A 238 5.56 -8.56 -3.03
CA TYR A 238 6.90 -8.98 -2.60
C TYR A 238 7.48 -10.09 -3.47
N TYR A 239 6.66 -10.93 -4.09
CA TYR A 239 7.13 -11.96 -5.03
C TYR A 239 7.59 -11.38 -6.37
N LEU A 240 7.31 -10.09 -6.64
CA LEU A 240 7.62 -9.40 -7.89
C LEU A 240 8.86 -8.48 -7.77
N LEU A 241 9.52 -8.47 -6.60
CA LEU A 241 10.77 -7.75 -6.36
C LEU A 241 11.97 -8.67 -6.62
#